data_686429f024a64c5461cee2aae2ea5e7b
#
_entry.id   686429f024a64c5461cee2aae2ea5e7b
#
_cell.length_a   1.000
_cell.length_b   1.000
_cell.length_c   1.000
_cell.angle_alpha   90.00
_cell.angle_beta   90.00
_cell.angle_gamma   90.00
#
_symmetry.space_group_name_H-M   'P 1'
#
loop_
_entity.id
_entity.type
_entity.pdbx_description
1 polymer ?
#
loop_
_entity_poly.entity_id
_entity_poly.type
_entity_poly.pdbx_seq_one_letter_code
_entity_poly.pdbx_strand_id
1 'polypeptide(L)'
;MIIKNITEGRIKKTGVVLPFRKNIFQIKINKSIEIVIVHNPGEKNFHQDNVGIILEENKILRILSKRYADVSITKINNKKDLDRMLKRKPDLVFSGVKYFNFDNEKVWLNDCLEAYDIPYIASSRAALDNESDKNVAKKLMLKAKIKTADFFVTNPEEHKNVSSIPISFPLFI
;
A
#
# COMPACT_ATOMS: atom_id res chain seq x y z
N MET A 1 11.62 -14.92 31.51
CA MET A 1 11.53 -13.67 32.32
C MET A 1 10.06 -13.42 32.63
N ILE A 2 9.68 -13.63 33.87
CA ILE A 2 8.28 -13.73 34.35
C ILE A 2 7.79 -12.31 34.65
N ILE A 3 6.76 -11.86 33.98
CA ILE A 3 6.07 -10.60 34.29
C ILE A 3 5.05 -10.93 35.39
N LYS A 4 5.32 -10.49 36.63
CA LYS A 4 4.34 -10.54 37.70
C LYS A 4 3.31 -9.44 37.58
N ASN A 5 2.04 -9.83 37.55
CA ASN A 5 0.90 -8.94 37.74
C ASN A 5 1.00 -8.25 39.10
N ILE A 6 0.98 -6.92 39.14
CA ILE A 6 0.81 -6.14 40.36
C ILE A 6 -0.67 -5.81 40.46
N THR A 7 -1.34 -6.51 41.36
CA THR A 7 -2.71 -6.24 41.79
C THR A 7 -2.79 -4.97 42.64
N GLU A 8 -3.90 -4.26 42.46
CA GLU A 8 -4.25 -3.01 43.12
C GLU A 8 -4.14 -3.08 44.68
N GLY A 9 -3.26 -2.26 45.24
CA GLY A 9 -3.24 -1.93 46.65
C GLY A 9 -3.92 -0.61 46.93
N ARG A 10 -5.11 -0.61 47.53
CA ARG A 10 -5.78 0.57 48.08
C ARG A 10 -5.02 1.07 49.31
N ILE A 11 -4.38 2.23 49.22
CA ILE A 11 -3.96 3.01 50.39
C ILE A 11 -4.97 4.14 50.58
N LYS A 12 -5.81 3.99 51.64
CA LYS A 12 -6.61 5.11 52.19
C LYS A 12 -5.72 5.94 53.09
N LYS A 13 -5.41 7.18 52.67
CA LYS A 13 -5.17 8.30 53.59
C LYS A 13 -5.40 9.62 52.87
N THR A 14 -6.37 10.40 53.40
CA THR A 14 -6.60 11.83 53.29
C THR A 14 -6.54 12.50 51.89
N GLY A 15 -7.67 12.58 51.23
CA GLY A 15 -8.29 13.82 50.76
C GLY A 15 -7.64 14.65 49.66
N VAL A 16 -6.75 14.11 48.79
CA VAL A 16 -6.48 14.74 47.50
C VAL A 16 -6.20 13.62 46.49
N VAL A 17 -7.20 13.28 45.67
CA VAL A 17 -6.99 12.41 44.52
C VAL A 17 -6.38 13.27 43.43
N LEU A 18 -5.07 13.35 43.35
CA LEU A 18 -4.40 13.84 42.18
C LEU A 18 -4.66 12.86 41.03
N PRO A 19 -5.19 13.33 39.86
CA PRO A 19 -5.32 12.44 38.73
C PRO A 19 -3.92 12.02 38.30
N PHE A 20 -3.59 10.75 38.49
CA PHE A 20 -2.43 10.15 37.85
C PHE A 20 -2.62 10.29 36.34
N ARG A 21 -2.07 11.34 35.76
CA ARG A 21 -1.83 11.38 34.32
C ARG A 21 -0.86 10.24 34.04
N LYS A 22 -1.39 9.13 33.53
CA LYS A 22 -0.58 8.11 32.89
C LYS A 22 0.07 8.77 31.66
N ASN A 23 1.16 9.48 31.85
CA ASN A 23 2.11 9.75 30.77
C ASN A 23 2.80 8.40 30.50
N ILE A 24 2.09 7.51 29.84
CA ILE A 24 2.72 6.35 29.21
C ILE A 24 3.52 6.97 28.06
N PHE A 25 4.80 7.22 28.30
CA PHE A 25 5.76 7.46 27.24
C PHE A 25 5.71 6.23 26.34
N GLN A 26 4.96 6.29 25.25
CA GLN A 26 5.00 5.26 24.24
C GLN A 26 6.40 5.34 23.62
N ILE A 27 7.25 4.39 24.01
CA ILE A 27 8.57 4.22 23.39
C ILE A 27 8.31 3.92 21.93
N LYS A 28 8.70 4.85 21.05
CA LYS A 28 8.58 4.66 19.62
C LYS A 28 9.61 3.66 19.13
N ILE A 29 9.20 2.86 18.16
CA ILE A 29 10.11 1.94 17.46
C ILE A 29 11.10 2.78 16.64
N ASN A 30 12.40 2.55 16.87
CA ASN A 30 13.46 3.25 16.15
C ASN A 30 13.65 2.63 14.76
N LYS A 31 12.73 2.99 13.85
CA LYS A 31 12.70 2.56 12.46
C LYS A 31 12.30 3.74 11.58
N SER A 32 12.93 3.83 10.41
CA SER A 32 12.63 4.82 9.38
C SER A 32 11.60 4.27 8.38
N ILE A 33 10.51 5.00 8.17
CA ILE A 33 9.46 4.64 7.24
C ILE A 33 9.26 5.78 6.26
N GLU A 34 9.35 5.48 4.97
CA GLU A 34 9.05 6.45 3.91
C GLU A 34 7.72 6.14 3.24
N ILE A 35 6.84 7.15 3.20
CA ILE A 35 5.58 7.11 2.46
C ILE A 35 5.86 7.70 1.07
N VAL A 36 5.92 6.86 0.05
CA VAL A 36 6.27 7.28 -1.32
C VAL A 36 5.03 7.67 -2.10
N ILE A 37 5.05 8.87 -2.67
CA ILE A 37 3.99 9.46 -3.51
C ILE A 37 4.55 10.03 -4.80
N VAL A 38 3.70 10.17 -5.82
CA VAL A 38 4.04 10.77 -7.13
C VAL A 38 3.20 11.99 -7.49
N HIS A 39 2.14 12.28 -6.74
CA HIS A 39 1.18 13.34 -7.05
C HIS A 39 1.16 14.40 -5.95
N ASN A 40 0.60 15.57 -6.26
CA ASN A 40 0.31 16.56 -5.24
C ASN A 40 -1.03 16.26 -4.58
N PRO A 41 -1.13 16.34 -3.24
CA PRO A 41 -2.40 16.23 -2.55
C PRO A 41 -3.39 17.27 -3.11
N GLY A 42 -4.58 16.81 -3.52
CA GLY A 42 -5.64 17.69 -4.03
C GLY A 42 -5.68 17.88 -5.55
N GLU A 43 -4.77 17.30 -6.33
CA GLU A 43 -4.93 17.22 -7.78
C GLU A 43 -6.19 16.40 -8.11
N LYS A 44 -7.20 17.08 -8.67
CA LYS A 44 -8.41 16.43 -9.19
C LYS A 44 -8.07 15.74 -10.51
N ASN A 45 -8.53 14.51 -10.73
CA ASN A 45 -8.36 13.70 -11.95
C ASN A 45 -7.03 12.95 -12.11
N PHE A 46 -6.45 12.48 -11.01
CA PHE A 46 -5.26 11.64 -11.10
C PHE A 46 -5.65 10.16 -11.33
N HIS A 47 -5.92 9.80 -12.59
CA HIS A 47 -6.05 8.41 -13.04
C HIS A 47 -4.86 8.08 -13.94
N GLN A 48 -3.72 7.80 -13.33
CA GLN A 48 -2.58 7.26 -14.06
C GLN A 48 -2.42 5.78 -13.71
N ASP A 49 -2.21 4.95 -14.71
CA ASP A 49 -2.02 3.49 -14.53
C ASP A 49 -0.83 3.14 -13.62
N ASN A 50 0.07 4.10 -13.43
CA ASN A 50 1.24 3.96 -12.56
C ASN A 50 0.92 4.03 -11.06
N VAL A 51 -0.29 4.43 -10.68
CA VAL A 51 -0.73 4.49 -9.30
C VAL A 51 -1.72 3.36 -9.03
N GLY A 52 -1.40 2.50 -8.06
CA GLY A 52 -2.30 1.44 -7.60
C GLY A 52 -3.37 1.96 -6.66
N ILE A 53 -2.96 2.81 -5.70
CA ILE A 53 -3.82 3.42 -4.69
C ILE A 53 -3.43 4.87 -4.48
N ILE A 54 -4.42 5.76 -4.43
CA ILE A 54 -4.22 7.13 -3.97
C ILE A 54 -4.16 7.11 -2.44
N LEU A 55 -3.02 7.48 -1.89
CA LEU A 55 -2.80 7.48 -0.45
C LEU A 55 -3.29 8.78 0.20
N GLU A 56 -3.96 8.66 1.34
CA GLU A 56 -4.15 9.77 2.27
C GLU A 56 -2.86 9.95 3.11
N GLU A 57 -1.78 10.41 2.48
CA GLU A 57 -0.41 10.40 3.01
C GLU A 57 -0.29 11.06 4.38
N ASN A 58 -0.97 12.19 4.58
CA ASN A 58 -0.96 12.91 5.86
C ASN A 58 -1.65 12.12 6.98
N LYS A 59 -2.69 11.35 6.65
CA LYS A 59 -3.37 10.48 7.60
C LYS A 59 -2.48 9.31 7.99
N ILE A 60 -1.83 8.70 7.00
CA ILE A 60 -0.88 7.59 7.19
C ILE A 60 0.31 8.08 8.03
N LEU A 61 0.92 9.22 7.67
CA LEU A 61 2.00 9.86 8.42
C LEU A 61 1.61 10.02 9.89
N ARG A 62 0.45 10.60 10.18
CA ARG A 62 -0.04 10.80 11.56
C ARG A 62 -0.22 9.49 12.32
N ILE A 63 -0.68 8.42 11.66
CA ILE A 63 -0.88 7.11 12.29
C ILE A 63 0.46 6.47 12.59
N LEU A 64 1.36 6.40 11.62
CA LEU A 64 2.67 5.75 11.75
C LEU A 64 3.57 6.49 12.74
N SER A 65 3.56 7.84 12.74
CA SER A 65 4.36 8.67 13.66
C SER A 65 4.00 8.50 15.14
N LYS A 66 2.85 7.89 15.45
CA LYS A 66 2.55 7.51 16.85
C LYS A 66 3.41 6.34 17.34
N ARG A 67 3.88 5.49 16.44
CA ARG A 67 4.53 4.23 16.77
C ARG A 67 6.00 4.18 16.36
N TYR A 68 6.36 4.86 15.27
CA TYR A 68 7.72 4.85 14.72
C TYR A 68 8.39 6.20 14.96
N ALA A 69 9.73 6.17 15.15
CA ALA A 69 10.50 7.36 15.50
C ALA A 69 10.66 8.29 14.30
N ASP A 70 10.90 7.72 13.13
CA ASP A 70 11.15 8.45 11.89
C ASP A 70 10.14 8.02 10.81
N VAL A 71 9.24 8.94 10.43
CA VAL A 71 8.26 8.72 9.36
C VAL A 71 8.23 9.95 8.49
N SER A 72 8.44 9.80 7.20
CA SER A 72 8.48 10.89 6.24
C SER A 72 7.61 10.62 5.01
N ILE A 73 7.20 11.68 4.31
CA ILE A 73 6.58 11.62 3.00
C ILE A 73 7.64 11.98 1.97
N THR A 74 7.87 11.08 1.03
CA THR A 74 8.84 11.28 -0.06
C THR A 74 8.11 11.34 -1.39
N LYS A 75 8.15 12.51 -2.03
CA LYS A 75 7.63 12.69 -3.39
C LYS A 75 8.72 12.37 -4.41
N ILE A 76 8.41 11.46 -5.34
CA ILE A 76 9.29 11.07 -6.44
C ILE A 76 8.78 11.73 -7.73
N ASN A 77 9.54 12.70 -8.26
CA ASN A 77 9.20 13.39 -9.51
C ASN A 77 10.12 12.97 -10.67
N ASN A 78 11.28 12.43 -10.38
CA ASN A 78 12.30 12.06 -11.37
C ASN A 78 13.21 10.95 -10.83
N LYS A 79 14.08 10.41 -11.68
CA LYS A 79 14.99 9.33 -11.34
C LYS A 79 15.95 9.69 -10.18
N LYS A 80 16.39 10.96 -10.11
CA LYS A 80 17.28 11.41 -9.02
C LYS A 80 16.58 11.36 -7.66
N ASP A 81 15.28 11.63 -7.60
CA ASP A 81 14.50 11.52 -6.36
C ASP A 81 14.41 10.07 -5.91
N LEU A 82 14.14 9.15 -6.85
CA LEU A 82 14.11 7.71 -6.59
C LEU A 82 15.48 7.23 -6.09
N ASP A 83 16.56 7.56 -6.79
CA ASP A 83 17.92 7.17 -6.41
C ASP A 83 18.29 7.68 -5.01
N ARG A 84 17.89 8.91 -4.66
CA ARG A 84 18.11 9.47 -3.32
C ARG A 84 17.35 8.68 -2.24
N MET A 85 16.12 8.32 -2.51
CA MET A 85 15.32 7.50 -1.59
C MET A 85 15.94 6.12 -1.40
N LEU A 86 16.31 5.44 -2.48
CA LEU A 86 16.94 4.11 -2.42
C LEU A 86 18.28 4.14 -1.65
N LYS A 87 19.09 5.20 -1.84
CA LYS A 87 20.37 5.37 -1.10
C LYS A 87 20.19 5.61 0.39
N ARG A 88 19.07 6.18 0.84
CA ARG A 88 18.79 6.34 2.27
C ARG A 88 18.50 5.02 2.97
N LYS A 89 18.11 3.98 2.21
CA LYS A 89 17.76 2.65 2.72
C LYS A 89 16.80 2.70 3.92
N PRO A 90 15.58 3.21 3.73
CA PRO A 90 14.61 3.21 4.82
C PRO A 90 14.32 1.77 5.28
N ASP A 91 13.95 1.61 6.55
CA ASP A 91 13.60 0.30 7.10
C ASP A 91 12.32 -0.27 6.49
N LEU A 92 11.46 0.60 5.95
CA LEU A 92 10.21 0.20 5.29
C LEU A 92 9.72 1.30 4.35
N VAL A 93 9.28 0.90 3.16
CA VAL A 93 8.55 1.77 2.24
C VAL A 93 7.06 1.43 2.24
N PHE A 94 6.22 2.45 2.39
CA PHE A 94 4.78 2.38 2.23
C PHE A 94 4.39 3.15 0.96
N SER A 95 3.87 2.47 -0.06
CA SER A 95 3.58 3.14 -1.33
C SER A 95 2.31 2.63 -2.00
N GLY A 96 1.60 3.54 -2.66
CA GLY A 96 0.55 3.22 -3.62
C GLY A 96 1.02 3.26 -5.08
N VAL A 97 2.31 3.55 -5.31
CA VAL A 97 2.90 3.68 -6.65
C VAL A 97 3.30 2.31 -7.17
N LYS A 98 2.95 2.00 -8.41
CA LYS A 98 3.36 0.78 -9.11
C LYS A 98 4.70 1.00 -9.82
N TYR A 99 4.76 2.01 -10.67
CA TYR A 99 5.93 2.33 -11.49
C TYR A 99 6.02 3.83 -11.78
N PHE A 100 7.17 4.26 -12.23
CA PHE A 100 7.44 5.60 -12.72
C PHE A 100 7.71 5.55 -14.22
N ASN A 101 7.37 6.62 -14.94
CA ASN A 101 7.78 6.83 -16.32
C ASN A 101 8.89 7.89 -16.33
N PHE A 102 10.14 7.45 -16.53
CA PHE A 102 11.29 8.33 -16.67
C PHE A 102 11.89 8.15 -18.07
N ASP A 103 12.05 9.24 -18.81
CA ASP A 103 12.70 9.23 -20.13
C ASP A 103 12.16 8.13 -21.09
N ASN A 104 10.84 7.93 -21.11
CA ASN A 104 10.12 6.87 -21.85
C ASN A 104 10.41 5.43 -21.36
N GLU A 105 11.05 5.27 -20.23
CA GLU A 105 11.27 3.99 -19.60
C GLU A 105 10.31 3.78 -18.42
N LYS A 106 9.70 2.59 -18.33
CA LYS A 106 8.87 2.18 -17.21
C LYS A 106 9.76 1.57 -16.12
N VAL A 107 9.90 2.28 -14.99
CA VAL A 107 10.71 1.85 -13.84
C VAL A 107 9.78 1.40 -12.71
N TRP A 108 9.77 0.11 -12.42
CA TRP A 108 8.94 -0.45 -11.36
C TRP A 108 9.55 -0.18 -9.99
N LEU A 109 8.74 0.39 -9.09
CA LEU A 109 9.20 0.71 -7.73
C LEU A 109 9.61 -0.55 -6.96
N ASN A 110 8.83 -1.63 -7.09
CA ASN A 110 9.08 -2.89 -6.39
C ASN A 110 10.43 -3.51 -6.81
N ASP A 111 10.72 -3.53 -8.12
CA ASP A 111 12.01 -4.03 -8.63
C ASP A 111 13.18 -3.22 -8.06
N CYS A 112 13.03 -1.89 -7.94
CA CYS A 112 14.04 -1.03 -7.35
C CYS A 112 14.24 -1.32 -5.85
N LEU A 113 13.15 -1.48 -5.11
CA LEU A 113 13.20 -1.76 -3.67
C LEU A 113 13.83 -3.13 -3.39
N GLU A 114 13.48 -4.15 -4.17
CA GLU A 114 14.07 -5.49 -4.09
C GLU A 114 15.57 -5.47 -4.40
N ALA A 115 15.98 -4.73 -5.45
CA ALA A 115 17.40 -4.60 -5.81
C ALA A 115 18.27 -3.93 -4.72
N TYR A 116 17.65 -3.16 -3.83
CA TYR A 116 18.32 -2.48 -2.71
C TYR A 116 18.07 -3.14 -1.35
N ASP A 117 17.39 -4.31 -1.32
CA ASP A 117 16.99 -5.01 -0.09
C ASP A 117 16.16 -4.11 0.86
N ILE A 118 15.28 -3.28 0.31
CA ILE A 118 14.41 -2.40 1.08
C ILE A 118 13.04 -3.07 1.24
N PRO A 119 12.60 -3.38 2.48
CA PRO A 119 11.27 -3.90 2.73
C PRO A 119 10.17 -2.91 2.32
N TYR A 120 9.06 -3.42 1.79
CA TYR A 120 7.96 -2.57 1.36
C TYR A 120 6.59 -3.20 1.61
N ILE A 121 5.56 -2.36 1.72
CA ILE A 121 4.16 -2.78 1.80
C ILE A 121 3.50 -2.49 0.46
N ALA A 122 3.44 -3.50 -0.38
CA ALA A 122 2.73 -3.54 -1.66
C ALA A 122 2.67 -4.99 -2.17
N SER A 123 1.90 -5.24 -3.23
CA SER A 123 1.93 -6.50 -3.95
C SER A 123 3.23 -6.62 -4.78
N SER A 124 3.69 -7.84 -5.05
CA SER A 124 4.81 -8.06 -5.95
C SER A 124 4.48 -7.57 -7.38
N ARG A 125 5.52 -7.30 -8.19
CA ARG A 125 5.32 -6.91 -9.59
C ARG A 125 4.44 -7.89 -10.35
N ALA A 126 4.69 -9.19 -10.22
CA ALA A 126 3.90 -10.22 -10.89
C ALA A 126 2.41 -10.17 -10.50
N ALA A 127 2.10 -9.88 -9.22
CA ALA A 127 0.72 -9.70 -8.77
C ALA A 127 0.08 -8.44 -9.35
N LEU A 128 0.83 -7.35 -9.46
CA LEU A 128 0.35 -6.09 -10.06
C LEU A 128 0.10 -6.22 -11.57
N ASP A 129 0.97 -6.94 -12.29
CA ASP A 129 0.77 -7.25 -13.71
C ASP A 129 -0.50 -8.09 -13.92
N ASN A 130 -0.71 -9.11 -13.08
CA ASN A 130 -1.90 -9.97 -13.14
C ASN A 130 -3.20 -9.21 -12.80
N GLU A 131 -3.14 -8.25 -11.86
CA GLU A 131 -4.29 -7.42 -11.50
C GLU A 131 -4.75 -6.54 -12.67
N SER A 132 -3.81 -6.06 -13.46
CA SER A 132 -4.07 -5.15 -14.58
C SER A 132 -4.80 -5.85 -15.75
N ASP A 133 -4.70 -7.17 -15.87
CA ASP A 133 -5.39 -7.99 -16.88
C ASP A 133 -6.32 -9.02 -16.23
N LYS A 134 -7.60 -8.69 -16.19
CA LYS A 134 -8.62 -9.58 -15.60
C LYS A 134 -8.74 -10.94 -16.28
N ASN A 135 -8.44 -11.04 -17.59
CA ASN A 135 -8.43 -12.30 -18.31
C ASN A 135 -7.27 -13.19 -17.82
N VAL A 136 -6.06 -12.63 -17.70
CA VAL A 136 -4.91 -13.36 -17.15
C VAL A 136 -5.19 -13.76 -15.71
N ALA A 137 -5.67 -12.87 -14.86
CA ALA A 137 -6.00 -13.15 -13.47
C ALA A 137 -7.01 -14.32 -13.35
N LYS A 138 -8.10 -14.30 -14.12
CA LYS A 138 -9.10 -15.38 -14.11
C LYS A 138 -8.56 -16.71 -14.62
N LYS A 139 -7.73 -16.70 -15.65
CA LYS A 139 -7.04 -17.91 -16.13
C LYS A 139 -6.12 -18.51 -15.07
N LEU A 140 -5.37 -17.68 -14.34
CA LEU A 140 -4.54 -18.12 -13.22
C LEU A 140 -5.38 -18.70 -12.07
N MET A 141 -6.53 -18.07 -11.74
CA MET A 141 -7.46 -18.61 -10.74
C MET A 141 -7.96 -20.01 -11.14
N LEU A 142 -8.40 -20.19 -12.39
CA LEU A 142 -8.84 -21.49 -12.87
C LEU A 142 -7.73 -22.54 -12.82
N LYS A 143 -6.50 -22.18 -13.22
CA LYS A 143 -5.32 -23.07 -13.12
C LYS A 143 -5.04 -23.47 -11.67
N ALA A 144 -5.25 -22.55 -10.73
CA ALA A 144 -5.12 -22.81 -9.29
C ALA A 144 -6.34 -23.50 -8.66
N LYS A 145 -7.35 -23.91 -9.47
CA LYS A 145 -8.62 -24.49 -9.02
C LYS A 145 -9.43 -23.57 -8.10
N ILE A 146 -9.24 -22.26 -8.22
CA ILE A 146 -10.02 -21.24 -7.50
C ILE A 146 -11.25 -20.92 -8.36
N LYS A 147 -12.43 -21.02 -7.75
CA LYS A 147 -13.70 -20.70 -8.44
C LYS A 147 -13.72 -19.22 -8.80
N THR A 148 -14.10 -18.91 -10.03
CA THR A 148 -14.34 -17.56 -10.54
C THR A 148 -15.62 -17.58 -11.37
N ALA A 149 -16.25 -16.43 -11.54
CA ALA A 149 -17.39 -16.29 -12.44
C ALA A 149 -16.97 -16.61 -13.88
N ASP A 150 -17.88 -17.15 -14.66
CA ASP A 150 -17.67 -17.37 -16.09
C ASP A 150 -17.28 -16.07 -16.78
N PHE A 151 -16.43 -16.17 -17.76
CA PHE A 151 -15.95 -15.02 -18.50
C PHE A 151 -15.54 -15.38 -19.92
N PHE A 152 -15.53 -14.40 -20.77
CA PHE A 152 -14.94 -14.48 -22.10
C PHE A 152 -14.24 -13.16 -22.41
N VAL A 153 -13.37 -13.20 -23.41
CA VAL A 153 -12.69 -12.02 -23.94
C VAL A 153 -13.26 -11.73 -25.31
N THR A 154 -13.57 -10.49 -25.57
CA THR A 154 -14.12 -10.06 -26.85
C THR A 154 -13.52 -8.71 -27.25
N ASN A 155 -13.56 -8.43 -28.55
CA ASN A 155 -13.20 -7.13 -29.10
C ASN A 155 -14.46 -6.27 -29.33
N PRO A 156 -14.31 -4.96 -29.42
CA PRO A 156 -15.42 -4.09 -29.81
C PRO A 156 -16.09 -4.62 -31.09
N GLU A 157 -17.44 -4.60 -31.11
CA GLU A 157 -18.28 -5.03 -32.23
C GLU A 157 -18.28 -6.52 -32.60
N GLU A 158 -17.54 -7.38 -31.91
CA GLU A 158 -17.53 -8.82 -32.17
C GLU A 158 -18.90 -9.46 -31.94
N HIS A 159 -19.65 -9.00 -30.93
CA HIS A 159 -21.00 -9.46 -30.59
C HIS A 159 -22.05 -8.39 -30.91
N LYS A 160 -22.65 -8.51 -32.11
CA LYS A 160 -23.72 -7.58 -32.57
C LYS A 160 -25.10 -7.91 -32.00
N ASN A 161 -25.30 -9.14 -31.56
CA ASN A 161 -26.57 -9.63 -31.04
C ASN A 161 -26.38 -10.31 -29.69
N VAL A 162 -27.36 -10.20 -28.81
CA VAL A 162 -27.34 -10.85 -27.48
C VAL A 162 -27.17 -12.36 -27.59
N SER A 163 -27.77 -12.99 -28.60
CA SER A 163 -27.67 -14.43 -28.83
C SER A 163 -26.26 -14.94 -29.20
N SER A 164 -25.36 -14.05 -29.60
CA SER A 164 -23.96 -14.43 -29.90
C SER A 164 -23.05 -14.39 -28.67
N ILE A 165 -23.54 -13.95 -27.52
CA ILE A 165 -22.77 -13.86 -26.27
C ILE A 165 -22.69 -15.26 -25.64
N PRO A 166 -21.45 -15.77 -25.35
CA PRO A 166 -21.25 -17.16 -24.95
C PRO A 166 -21.60 -17.48 -23.48
N ILE A 167 -21.98 -16.47 -22.68
CA ILE A 167 -22.34 -16.65 -21.28
C ILE A 167 -23.67 -15.95 -20.95
N SER A 168 -24.34 -16.43 -19.89
CA SER A 168 -25.65 -15.95 -19.49
C SER A 168 -25.62 -14.57 -18.81
N PHE A 169 -26.72 -13.82 -18.94
CA PHE A 169 -26.93 -12.60 -18.19
C PHE A 169 -27.24 -12.88 -16.71
N PRO A 170 -26.93 -11.94 -15.78
CA PRO A 170 -26.37 -10.60 -16.02
C PRO A 170 -24.86 -10.62 -16.32
N LEU A 171 -24.38 -9.65 -17.14
CA LEU A 171 -22.97 -9.44 -17.46
C LEU A 171 -22.42 -8.24 -16.69
N PHE A 172 -21.17 -8.34 -16.30
CA PHE A 172 -20.37 -7.22 -15.78
C PHE A 172 -19.18 -6.99 -16.71
N ILE A 173 -19.02 -5.75 -17.16
CA ILE A 173 -17.98 -5.31 -18.09
C ILE A 173 -16.93 -4.49 -17.34
#